data_c5d66dc8f3da2fd1a3f432517c7650cd
#
_entry.id   c5d66dc8f3da2fd1a3f432517c7650cd
#
_cell.length_a   1.000
_cell.length_b   1.000
_cell.length_c   1.000
_cell.angle_alpha   90.00
_cell.angle_beta   90.00
_cell.angle_gamma   90.00
#
_symmetry.space_group_name_H-M   'P 1'
#
loop_
_entity.id
_entity.type
_entity.pdbx_description
1 polymer ?
#
loop_
_entity_poly.entity_id
_entity_poly.type
_entity_poly.pdbx_seq_one_letter_code
_entity_poly.pdbx_strand_id
1 'polypeptide(L)'
;MCGIIGYVGGAPAIPVLLAGLKRLEYRGYDSAGLALQAGDRLVALKSVGKVAGLAEKTRRTWTAPEQQAPRVGIAHTRWATHGAPTEPNAHPHFAEGAGIALVHNGIIENYRALRARLEAKGHAFVSETDTEALARLIGEAFQGDLRAAVIAALRQVEGAYGIAVLSRDEPGVIVAARKGSPLVIGVGEGECLVASDPAAIIAHTRRVIYLDDGDVARVTADHVDIVDLDAARIDRSVGELGFAADAVEKGGFEHFMLKEIHEQPEALRNALRGRLDQRQGTAVLAGMGTSPRDLAEIRRIVLLGCGTSLHAGQVGEHAFGELAGLPATAQQAAEFRYRNPLVDPDDLVVAISQSGETADTLAAVREAREKGALVLGLVNVVGSTIARETGRGVYLHAGPEISVASTKAFTCQVAVLMLMALRLGRGRRLARERGAALAAELARLPELVGAVLAREAEIAAVAERFVGQEHAFYLGRGPMHAVALEGALKLKEISYVHAEGYHAAELKHGPIALLTPGTPVVVLANRSPIRDKVLGNAEECRARGACVIAVMTEGDDAAGAEAVLRIPACDPLVATIPAAVALQLLAYHVARRRGCPIDQPRNLAKSVTVE
;
A
#
# COMPACT_ATOMS: atom_id res chain seq x y z
N MET A 1 5.46 6.28 5.97
CA MET A 1 4.69 7.39 5.36
C MET A 1 3.94 8.17 6.43
N CYS A 2 3.66 9.44 6.17
CA CYS A 2 2.93 10.33 7.07
C CYS A 2 1.45 10.45 6.67
N GLY A 3 0.60 10.91 7.59
CA GLY A 3 -0.81 11.20 7.33
C GLY A 3 -1.10 12.69 7.48
N ILE A 4 -1.73 13.29 6.47
CA ILE A 4 -2.22 14.67 6.51
C ILE A 4 -3.73 14.67 6.56
N ILE A 5 -4.32 15.52 7.40
CA ILE A 5 -5.70 15.96 7.32
C ILE A 5 -5.81 17.45 7.58
N GLY A 6 -6.55 18.16 6.74
CA GLY A 6 -6.99 19.54 6.92
C GLY A 6 -8.51 19.59 6.91
N TYR A 7 -9.08 20.53 7.64
CA TYR A 7 -10.51 20.77 7.71
C TYR A 7 -10.82 22.26 7.69
N VAL A 8 -11.79 22.63 6.88
CA VAL A 8 -12.40 23.97 6.89
C VAL A 8 -13.90 23.81 6.72
N GLY A 9 -14.71 24.33 7.66
CA GLY A 9 -16.16 24.14 7.59
C GLY A 9 -16.94 24.68 8.78
N GLY A 10 -18.20 24.29 8.88
CA GLY A 10 -19.12 24.74 9.93
C GLY A 10 -18.97 24.04 11.29
N ALA A 11 -18.37 22.84 11.34
CA ALA A 11 -18.20 22.07 12.57
C ALA A 11 -16.89 22.43 13.31
N PRO A 12 -16.77 22.11 14.62
CA PRO A 12 -15.50 22.19 15.35
C PRO A 12 -14.41 21.34 14.68
N ALA A 13 -13.27 21.93 14.36
CA ALA A 13 -12.18 21.26 13.63
C ALA A 13 -11.49 20.15 14.43
N ILE A 14 -11.36 20.29 15.74
CA ILE A 14 -10.60 19.37 16.60
C ILE A 14 -11.11 17.91 16.49
N PRO A 15 -12.41 17.61 16.67
CA PRO A 15 -12.94 16.25 16.55
C PRO A 15 -12.70 15.67 15.15
N VAL A 16 -12.90 16.46 14.10
CA VAL A 16 -12.70 16.07 12.71
C VAL A 16 -11.26 15.69 12.44
N LEU A 17 -10.33 16.55 12.84
CA LEU A 17 -8.88 16.34 12.67
C LEU A 17 -8.39 15.10 13.43
N LEU A 18 -8.78 14.95 14.70
CA LEU A 18 -8.37 13.79 15.50
C LEU A 18 -8.94 12.48 14.97
N ALA A 19 -10.21 12.47 14.53
CA ALA A 19 -10.82 11.29 13.90
C ALA A 19 -10.15 10.92 12.57
N GLY A 20 -9.84 11.94 11.74
CA GLY A 20 -9.11 11.74 10.49
C GLY A 20 -7.68 11.22 10.73
N LEU A 21 -6.94 11.81 11.67
CA LEU A 21 -5.61 11.31 12.05
C LEU A 21 -5.66 9.87 12.56
N LYS A 22 -6.69 9.52 13.34
CA LYS A 22 -6.85 8.16 13.84
C LYS A 22 -7.02 7.15 12.71
N ARG A 23 -7.73 7.52 11.66
CA ARG A 23 -7.85 6.71 10.43
C ARG A 23 -6.57 6.67 9.60
N LEU A 24 -5.68 7.65 9.74
CA LEU A 24 -4.38 7.70 9.05
C LEU A 24 -3.21 7.15 9.88
N GLU A 25 -3.44 6.71 11.12
CA GLU A 25 -2.38 6.28 12.05
C GLU A 25 -1.57 5.07 11.51
N TYR A 26 -2.16 4.26 10.61
CA TYR A 26 -1.46 3.17 9.93
C TYR A 26 -0.36 3.65 8.97
N ARG A 27 -0.37 4.94 8.60
CA ARG A 27 0.64 5.56 7.73
C ARG A 27 1.84 6.09 8.50
N GLY A 28 1.70 6.46 9.76
CA GLY A 28 2.77 6.95 10.62
C GLY A 28 2.28 7.15 12.04
N TYR A 29 3.13 6.87 13.01
CA TYR A 29 2.77 6.86 14.43
C TYR A 29 3.92 7.29 15.36
N ASP A 30 5.02 7.85 14.83
CA ASP A 30 6.18 8.27 15.62
C ASP A 30 5.92 9.58 16.37
N SER A 31 5.12 10.45 15.79
CA SER A 31 4.58 11.64 16.43
C SER A 31 3.30 12.11 15.74
N ALA A 32 2.51 12.90 16.43
CA ALA A 32 1.31 13.52 15.89
C ALA A 32 1.21 14.98 16.33
N GLY A 33 0.53 15.81 15.53
CA GLY A 33 0.26 17.18 15.92
C GLY A 33 -0.78 17.84 15.04
N LEU A 34 -1.29 18.97 15.50
CA LEU A 34 -2.28 19.78 14.81
C LEU A 34 -1.98 21.28 14.97
N ALA A 35 -2.40 22.07 13.99
CA ALA A 35 -2.50 23.52 14.09
C ALA A 35 -3.92 23.96 13.82
N LEU A 36 -4.40 24.90 14.62
CA LEU A 36 -5.77 25.42 14.59
C LEU A 36 -5.73 26.94 14.40
N GLN A 37 -6.66 27.44 13.61
CA GLN A 37 -6.89 28.87 13.50
C GLN A 37 -7.91 29.30 14.57
N ALA A 38 -7.42 29.99 15.61
CA ALA A 38 -8.19 30.44 16.78
C ALA A 38 -8.19 31.96 16.83
N GLY A 39 -9.19 32.58 16.19
CA GLY A 39 -9.27 34.04 16.06
C GLY A 39 -8.08 34.57 15.23
N ASP A 40 -7.31 35.46 15.82
CA ASP A 40 -6.13 36.10 15.24
C ASP A 40 -4.82 35.31 15.46
N ARG A 41 -4.88 34.06 15.90
CA ARG A 41 -3.71 33.25 16.25
C ARG A 41 -3.78 31.87 15.65
N LEU A 42 -2.60 31.32 15.37
CA LEU A 42 -2.43 29.88 15.11
C LEU A 42 -1.98 29.20 16.42
N VAL A 43 -2.69 28.16 16.82
CA VAL A 43 -2.37 27.36 18.01
C VAL A 43 -1.97 25.96 17.57
N ALA A 44 -0.81 25.49 18.00
CA ALA A 44 -0.35 24.14 17.72
C ALA A 44 -0.24 23.28 18.97
N LEU A 45 -0.58 22.01 18.83
CA LEU A 45 -0.37 20.97 19.81
C LEU A 45 0.37 19.80 19.14
N LYS A 46 1.42 19.33 19.77
CA LYS A 46 2.26 18.22 19.27
C LYS A 46 2.43 17.17 20.36
N SER A 47 2.61 15.92 19.98
CA SER A 47 2.87 14.79 20.88
C SER A 47 3.75 13.77 20.19
N VAL A 48 4.71 13.21 20.92
CA VAL A 48 5.46 12.03 20.48
C VAL A 48 4.57 10.80 20.62
N GLY A 49 4.65 9.87 19.66
CA GLY A 49 3.88 8.64 19.64
C GLY A 49 2.50 8.79 18.98
N LYS A 50 1.59 7.88 19.33
CA LYS A 50 0.29 7.70 18.68
C LYS A 50 -0.68 8.87 18.87
N VAL A 51 -1.67 8.97 17.99
CA VAL A 51 -2.74 9.99 18.01
C VAL A 51 -3.48 10.06 19.35
N ALA A 52 -3.58 8.95 20.08
CA ALA A 52 -4.20 8.95 21.42
C ALA A 52 -3.52 9.91 22.40
N GLY A 53 -2.18 10.02 22.36
CA GLY A 53 -1.43 10.98 23.18
C GLY A 53 -1.74 12.44 22.81
N LEU A 54 -1.83 12.74 21.51
CA LEU A 54 -2.25 14.05 21.03
C LEU A 54 -3.69 14.37 21.45
N ALA A 55 -4.61 13.42 21.33
CA ALA A 55 -6.01 13.60 21.73
C ALA A 55 -6.14 13.91 23.25
N GLU A 56 -5.36 13.22 24.09
CA GLU A 56 -5.33 13.50 25.54
C GLU A 56 -4.75 14.88 25.83
N LYS A 57 -3.62 15.23 25.19
CA LYS A 57 -3.01 16.57 25.33
C LYS A 57 -3.99 17.67 24.88
N THR A 58 -4.71 17.45 23.77
CA THR A 58 -5.70 18.39 23.25
C THR A 58 -6.86 18.60 24.23
N ARG A 59 -7.42 17.52 24.80
CA ARG A 59 -8.49 17.63 25.82
C ARG A 59 -8.08 18.42 27.05
N ARG A 60 -6.83 18.29 27.49
CA ARG A 60 -6.31 19.02 28.65
C ARG A 60 -6.03 20.50 28.36
N THR A 61 -5.59 20.79 27.14
CA THR A 61 -5.16 22.16 26.78
C THR A 61 -6.30 23.01 26.24
N TRP A 62 -7.22 22.38 25.48
CA TRP A 62 -8.34 23.08 24.86
C TRP A 62 -9.60 22.94 25.71
N THR A 63 -9.89 23.97 26.49
CA THR A 63 -11.04 24.02 27.42
C THR A 63 -12.12 25.05 27.01
N ALA A 64 -11.96 25.70 25.84
CA ALA A 64 -12.93 26.64 25.33
C ALA A 64 -14.28 26.01 25.01
N PRO A 65 -15.41 26.72 25.21
CA PRO A 65 -16.72 26.25 24.79
C PRO A 65 -16.79 25.95 23.30
N GLU A 66 -17.72 25.05 22.91
CA GLU A 66 -17.88 24.61 21.52
C GLU A 66 -18.15 25.75 20.54
N GLN A 67 -18.87 26.78 20.97
CA GLN A 67 -19.15 28.00 20.19
C GLN A 67 -17.88 28.80 19.83
N GLN A 68 -16.82 28.62 20.60
CA GLN A 68 -15.52 29.26 20.37
C GLN A 68 -14.49 28.30 19.79
N ALA A 69 -14.90 27.07 19.44
CA ALA A 69 -14.01 26.08 18.87
C ALA A 69 -13.55 26.51 17.46
N PRO A 70 -12.25 26.31 17.14
CA PRO A 70 -11.74 26.55 15.81
C PRO A 70 -12.49 25.72 14.77
N ARG A 71 -12.76 26.32 13.61
CA ARG A 71 -13.45 25.70 12.47
C ARG A 71 -12.51 25.42 11.31
N VAL A 72 -11.25 25.77 11.46
CA VAL A 72 -10.19 25.55 10.48
C VAL A 72 -8.96 25.01 11.19
N GLY A 73 -8.36 23.98 10.59
CA GLY A 73 -7.14 23.39 11.11
C GLY A 73 -6.50 22.40 10.15
N ILE A 74 -5.24 22.09 10.41
CA ILE A 74 -4.45 21.05 9.74
C ILE A 74 -3.82 20.14 10.80
N ALA A 75 -3.66 18.88 10.48
CA ALA A 75 -3.07 17.92 11.40
C ALA A 75 -2.27 16.85 10.66
N HIS A 76 -1.36 16.20 11.39
CA HIS A 76 -0.37 15.32 10.81
C HIS A 76 -0.03 14.16 11.75
N THR A 77 0.18 12.96 11.18
CA THR A 77 0.88 11.83 11.82
C THR A 77 2.19 11.61 11.09
N ARG A 78 3.29 11.55 11.83
CA ARG A 78 4.64 11.49 11.28
C ARG A 78 5.20 10.08 11.31
N TRP A 79 5.81 9.71 10.19
CA TRP A 79 6.83 8.68 10.07
C TRP A 79 8.17 9.39 9.90
N ALA A 80 9.08 9.23 10.85
CA ALA A 80 10.32 10.00 10.89
C ALA A 80 11.29 9.59 9.76
N THR A 81 11.60 10.55 8.87
CA THR A 81 12.61 10.42 7.82
C THR A 81 13.82 11.31 8.14
N HIS A 82 13.61 12.55 8.59
CA HIS A 82 14.64 13.53 8.95
C HIS A 82 14.43 13.99 10.40
N GLY A 83 15.42 13.76 11.25
CA GLY A 83 15.38 14.07 12.69
C GLY A 83 14.59 13.06 13.53
N ALA A 84 15.04 12.85 14.77
CA ALA A 84 14.44 11.91 15.71
C ALA A 84 12.96 12.23 16.02
N PRO A 85 12.15 11.26 16.51
CA PRO A 85 10.76 11.51 16.90
C PRO A 85 10.69 12.29 18.23
N THR A 86 10.85 13.60 18.14
CA THR A 86 10.76 14.57 19.23
C THR A 86 9.65 15.59 18.97
N GLU A 87 9.17 16.32 19.99
CA GLU A 87 8.15 17.36 19.79
C GLU A 87 8.61 18.49 18.85
N PRO A 88 9.87 19.00 18.90
CA PRO A 88 10.35 19.97 17.92
C PRO A 88 10.27 19.47 16.47
N ASN A 89 10.61 18.20 16.25
CA ASN A 89 10.59 17.58 14.93
C ASN A 89 9.19 17.10 14.48
N ALA A 90 8.18 17.12 15.37
CA ALA A 90 6.80 16.80 15.00
C ALA A 90 6.17 17.94 14.19
N HIS A 91 5.30 17.61 13.24
CA HIS A 91 4.49 18.59 12.52
C HIS A 91 3.30 19.08 13.39
N PRO A 92 2.76 20.28 13.12
CA PRO A 92 3.13 21.24 12.08
C PRO A 92 4.40 22.04 12.40
N HIS A 93 5.06 22.57 11.34
CA HIS A 93 6.14 23.55 11.46
C HIS A 93 5.65 24.97 11.16
N PHE A 94 6.35 25.98 11.68
CA PHE A 94 5.93 27.37 11.59
C PHE A 94 6.95 28.23 10.86
N ALA A 95 6.45 29.20 10.10
CA ALA A 95 7.21 30.35 9.67
C ALA A 95 7.11 31.44 10.77
N GLU A 96 8.23 31.71 11.45
CA GLU A 96 8.27 32.72 12.50
C GLU A 96 7.96 34.10 11.92
N GLY A 97 7.16 34.89 12.65
CA GLY A 97 6.73 36.23 12.24
C GLY A 97 5.62 36.28 11.20
N ALA A 98 5.49 35.33 10.31
CA ALA A 98 4.47 35.31 9.25
C ALA A 98 3.13 34.68 9.67
N GLY A 99 3.04 34.07 10.85
CA GLY A 99 1.80 33.45 11.30
C GLY A 99 1.33 32.31 10.39
N ILE A 100 2.26 31.53 9.83
CA ILE A 100 2.00 30.43 8.90
C ILE A 100 2.35 29.11 9.57
N ALA A 101 1.47 28.12 9.44
CA ALA A 101 1.66 26.73 9.87
C ALA A 101 1.60 25.77 8.67
N LEU A 102 2.52 24.80 8.64
CA LEU A 102 2.68 23.84 7.53
C LEU A 102 2.74 22.41 8.06
N VAL A 103 2.03 21.49 7.40
CA VAL A 103 2.24 20.03 7.48
C VAL A 103 2.69 19.51 6.12
N HIS A 104 3.55 18.49 6.11
CA HIS A 104 4.23 18.00 4.90
C HIS A 104 4.43 16.48 4.93
N ASN A 105 4.11 15.85 3.84
CA ASN A 105 4.50 14.48 3.47
C ASN A 105 5.44 14.56 2.28
N GLY A 106 6.55 13.86 2.33
CA GLY A 106 7.56 13.86 1.27
C GLY A 106 8.97 14.11 1.80
N ILE A 107 9.86 14.43 0.89
CA ILE A 107 11.25 14.82 1.17
C ILE A 107 11.62 16.00 0.27
N ILE A 108 12.13 17.06 0.87
CA ILE A 108 12.71 18.20 0.17
C ILE A 108 14.21 17.92 -0.01
N GLU A 109 14.59 17.44 -1.18
CA GLU A 109 15.97 16.95 -1.44
C GLU A 109 17.01 18.04 -1.29
N ASN A 110 16.72 19.25 -1.74
CA ASN A 110 17.61 20.41 -1.67
C ASN A 110 17.48 21.20 -0.35
N TYR A 111 16.83 20.65 0.70
CA TYR A 111 16.54 21.38 1.94
C TYR A 111 17.79 21.92 2.63
N ARG A 112 18.95 21.23 2.54
CA ARG A 112 20.19 21.70 3.15
C ARG A 112 20.69 23.02 2.56
N ALA A 113 20.61 23.16 1.24
CA ALA A 113 20.96 24.40 0.55
C ALA A 113 19.98 25.53 0.87
N LEU A 114 18.66 25.21 0.91
CA LEU A 114 17.62 26.15 1.30
C LEU A 114 17.79 26.61 2.74
N ARG A 115 18.07 25.70 3.67
CA ARG A 115 18.32 26.00 5.10
C ARG A 115 19.53 26.89 5.27
N ALA A 116 20.67 26.56 4.68
CA ALA A 116 21.90 27.37 4.77
C ALA A 116 21.67 28.80 4.26
N ARG A 117 20.91 28.97 3.17
CA ARG A 117 20.54 30.29 2.65
C ARG A 117 19.65 31.07 3.61
N LEU A 118 18.68 30.42 4.22
CA LEU A 118 17.76 31.04 5.19
C LEU A 118 18.49 31.42 6.49
N GLU A 119 19.38 30.56 6.99
CA GLU A 119 20.25 30.84 8.15
C GLU A 119 21.16 32.03 7.89
N ALA A 120 21.74 32.15 6.69
CA ALA A 120 22.53 33.33 6.29
C ALA A 120 21.72 34.64 6.26
N LYS A 121 20.39 34.56 6.11
CA LYS A 121 19.47 35.69 6.22
C LYS A 121 18.97 35.95 7.64
N GLY A 122 19.41 35.17 8.63
CA GLY A 122 19.08 35.36 10.04
C GLY A 122 17.90 34.52 10.53
N HIS A 123 17.34 33.61 9.72
CA HIS A 123 16.28 32.72 10.19
C HIS A 123 16.84 31.67 11.17
N ALA A 124 16.20 31.56 12.34
CA ALA A 124 16.52 30.53 13.32
C ALA A 124 15.70 29.25 13.06
N PHE A 125 16.33 28.09 13.24
CA PHE A 125 15.70 26.77 13.11
C PHE A 125 15.64 26.08 14.47
N VAL A 126 14.50 25.46 14.77
CA VAL A 126 14.26 24.73 16.03
C VAL A 126 14.15 23.22 15.84
N SER A 127 14.02 22.77 14.59
CA SER A 127 13.94 21.36 14.23
C SER A 127 15.03 20.94 13.25
N GLU A 128 15.18 19.63 13.10
CA GLU A 128 16.11 19.01 12.15
C GLU A 128 15.42 18.64 10.82
N THR A 129 14.13 19.02 10.67
CA THR A 129 13.31 18.58 9.52
C THR A 129 13.53 19.46 8.30
N ASP A 130 13.43 18.86 7.14
CA ASP A 130 13.34 19.53 5.84
C ASP A 130 12.09 20.42 5.72
N THR A 131 11.01 20.03 6.39
CA THR A 131 9.73 20.75 6.43
C THR A 131 9.84 22.14 7.05
N GLU A 132 10.66 22.33 8.08
CA GLU A 132 10.85 23.66 8.66
C GLU A 132 11.49 24.63 7.66
N ALA A 133 12.43 24.13 6.84
CA ALA A 133 13.01 24.95 5.78
C ALA A 133 11.95 25.42 4.77
N LEU A 134 11.02 24.53 4.39
CA LEU A 134 9.90 24.90 3.52
C LEU A 134 8.95 25.92 4.20
N ALA A 135 8.63 25.74 5.49
CA ALA A 135 7.79 26.68 6.22
C ALA A 135 8.43 28.09 6.28
N ARG A 136 9.75 28.17 6.54
CA ARG A 136 10.49 29.45 6.54
C ARG A 136 10.52 30.08 5.15
N LEU A 137 10.69 29.27 4.11
CA LEU A 137 10.69 29.73 2.72
C LEU A 137 9.33 30.34 2.30
N ILE A 138 8.21 29.69 2.69
CA ILE A 138 6.87 30.23 2.47
C ILE A 138 6.68 31.54 3.24
N GLY A 139 7.14 31.59 4.51
CA GLY A 139 7.08 32.81 5.31
C GLY A 139 7.86 33.97 4.72
N GLU A 140 9.06 33.72 4.16
CA GLU A 140 9.85 34.75 3.46
C GLU A 140 9.12 35.30 2.22
N ALA A 141 8.40 34.44 1.51
CA ALA A 141 7.67 34.80 0.29
C ALA A 141 6.29 35.45 0.57
N PHE A 142 5.80 35.40 1.81
CA PHE A 142 4.44 35.85 2.12
C PHE A 142 4.31 37.36 2.10
N GLN A 143 3.39 37.87 1.27
CA GLN A 143 3.05 39.29 1.14
C GLN A 143 1.53 39.51 1.19
N GLY A 144 0.81 38.72 2.00
CA GLY A 144 -0.64 38.83 2.17
C GLY A 144 -1.47 37.88 1.29
N ASP A 145 -0.86 37.11 0.40
CA ASP A 145 -1.49 36.02 -0.38
C ASP A 145 -0.75 34.72 -0.11
N LEU A 146 -1.41 33.80 0.62
CA LEU A 146 -0.80 32.53 1.02
C LEU A 146 -0.53 31.62 -0.20
N ARG A 147 -1.43 31.58 -1.16
CA ARG A 147 -1.25 30.76 -2.36
C ARG A 147 -0.07 31.24 -3.20
N ALA A 148 0.06 32.52 -3.39
CA ALA A 148 1.19 33.10 -4.11
C ALA A 148 2.53 32.80 -3.40
N ALA A 149 2.56 32.91 -2.06
CA ALA A 149 3.72 32.56 -1.26
C ALA A 149 4.11 31.09 -1.37
N VAL A 150 3.13 30.18 -1.34
CA VAL A 150 3.33 28.74 -1.52
C VAL A 150 3.92 28.46 -2.92
N ILE A 151 3.34 29.02 -3.98
CA ILE A 151 3.85 28.86 -5.36
C ILE A 151 5.31 29.36 -5.46
N ALA A 152 5.60 30.55 -4.92
CA ALA A 152 6.94 31.14 -4.98
C ALA A 152 7.98 30.27 -4.23
N ALA A 153 7.59 29.66 -3.11
CA ALA A 153 8.42 28.73 -2.37
C ALA A 153 8.63 27.41 -3.12
N LEU A 154 7.55 26.81 -3.64
CA LEU A 154 7.61 25.51 -4.32
C LEU A 154 8.41 25.52 -5.63
N ARG A 155 8.50 26.64 -6.32
CA ARG A 155 9.39 26.82 -7.48
C ARG A 155 10.87 26.67 -7.16
N GLN A 156 11.27 26.77 -5.89
CA GLN A 156 12.65 26.63 -5.42
C GLN A 156 12.93 25.26 -4.83
N VAL A 157 11.91 24.39 -4.73
CA VAL A 157 11.97 23.10 -4.07
C VAL A 157 12.23 21.98 -5.07
N GLU A 158 13.21 21.14 -4.77
CA GLU A 158 13.46 19.87 -5.43
C GLU A 158 13.00 18.73 -4.53
N GLY A 159 12.38 17.68 -5.12
CA GLY A 159 11.89 16.52 -4.38
C GLY A 159 10.36 16.38 -4.39
N ALA A 160 9.84 15.54 -3.49
CA ALA A 160 8.43 15.20 -3.38
C ALA A 160 7.77 15.93 -2.20
N TYR A 161 6.55 16.41 -2.41
CA TYR A 161 5.75 17.05 -1.37
C TYR A 161 4.24 16.82 -1.54
N GLY A 162 3.56 16.64 -0.40
CA GLY A 162 2.14 16.85 -0.23
C GLY A 162 1.98 17.73 1.00
N ILE A 163 1.46 18.95 0.84
CA ILE A 163 1.42 19.94 1.91
C ILE A 163 0.02 20.50 2.15
N ALA A 164 -0.25 20.85 3.41
CA ALA A 164 -1.36 21.72 3.77
C ALA A 164 -0.85 22.86 4.66
N VAL A 165 -1.25 24.09 4.34
CA VAL A 165 -0.74 25.33 4.90
C VAL A 165 -1.89 26.19 5.39
N LEU A 166 -1.72 26.77 6.59
CA LEU A 166 -2.60 27.78 7.16
C LEU A 166 -1.86 29.11 7.34
N SER A 167 -2.56 30.21 7.14
CA SER A 167 -2.09 31.53 7.56
C SER A 167 -3.04 32.15 8.59
N ARG A 168 -2.49 32.81 9.62
CA ARG A 168 -3.24 33.65 10.54
C ARG A 168 -3.96 34.77 9.80
N ASP A 169 -3.32 35.31 8.76
CA ASP A 169 -3.74 36.51 8.07
C ASP A 169 -4.75 36.25 6.93
N GLU A 170 -4.99 34.95 6.62
CA GLU A 170 -6.08 34.51 5.72
C GLU A 170 -7.01 33.52 6.45
N PRO A 171 -7.97 34.03 7.25
CA PRO A 171 -8.89 33.16 7.98
C PRO A 171 -9.83 32.37 7.05
N GLY A 172 -10.10 31.10 7.40
CA GLY A 172 -11.02 30.26 6.61
C GLY A 172 -10.40 29.66 5.35
N VAL A 173 -9.08 29.66 5.21
CA VAL A 173 -8.38 29.16 4.03
C VAL A 173 -7.35 28.09 4.41
N ILE A 174 -7.33 27.02 3.65
CA ILE A 174 -6.21 26.05 3.59
C ILE A 174 -5.62 26.13 2.18
N VAL A 175 -4.31 26.28 2.06
CA VAL A 175 -3.60 26.09 0.80
C VAL A 175 -2.99 24.71 0.79
N ALA A 176 -3.30 23.90 -0.22
CA ALA A 176 -2.81 22.54 -0.41
C ALA A 176 -2.06 22.42 -1.73
N ALA A 177 -0.93 21.74 -1.73
CA ALA A 177 -0.16 21.50 -2.96
C ALA A 177 0.49 20.11 -2.94
N ARG A 178 0.71 19.58 -4.14
CA ARG A 178 1.28 18.23 -4.28
C ARG A 178 2.30 18.14 -5.41
N LYS A 179 3.30 17.28 -5.19
CA LYS A 179 4.22 16.70 -6.18
C LYS A 179 4.79 15.39 -5.60
N GLY A 180 4.52 14.26 -6.25
CA GLY A 180 5.02 12.95 -5.82
C GLY A 180 4.31 12.33 -4.60
N SER A 181 3.88 13.11 -3.60
CA SER A 181 3.12 12.61 -2.44
C SER A 181 1.61 12.79 -2.63
N PRO A 182 0.76 11.77 -2.36
CA PRO A 182 -0.67 11.84 -2.63
C PRO A 182 -1.38 12.88 -1.77
N LEU A 183 -2.31 13.62 -2.39
CA LEU A 183 -3.21 14.53 -1.70
C LEU A 183 -4.57 14.58 -2.41
N VAL A 184 -5.64 14.57 -1.64
CA VAL A 184 -7.02 14.58 -2.11
C VAL A 184 -7.83 15.60 -1.33
N ILE A 185 -8.78 16.27 -1.99
CA ILE A 185 -9.70 17.23 -1.39
C ILE A 185 -11.09 16.62 -1.36
N GLY A 186 -11.68 16.50 -0.17
CA GLY A 186 -13.08 16.14 0.03
C GLY A 186 -13.97 17.37 -0.07
N VAL A 187 -15.04 17.29 -0.86
CA VAL A 187 -16.00 18.37 -1.08
C VAL A 187 -17.32 17.99 -0.42
N GLY A 188 -17.58 18.52 0.77
CA GLY A 188 -18.81 18.35 1.53
C GLY A 188 -19.81 19.48 1.31
N GLU A 189 -20.87 19.52 2.13
CA GLU A 189 -21.86 20.60 2.17
C GLU A 189 -21.46 21.61 3.26
N GLY A 190 -20.98 22.81 2.87
CA GLY A 190 -20.46 23.81 3.80
C GLY A 190 -19.18 23.40 4.54
N GLU A 191 -18.49 22.42 4.00
CA GLU A 191 -17.19 21.96 4.51
C GLU A 191 -16.32 21.38 3.40
N CYS A 192 -15.01 21.57 3.51
CA CYS A 192 -14.01 20.91 2.69
C CYS A 192 -12.91 20.29 3.58
N LEU A 193 -12.36 19.19 3.12
CA LEU A 193 -11.28 18.48 3.78
C LEU A 193 -10.09 18.31 2.81
N VAL A 194 -8.89 18.34 3.35
CA VAL A 194 -7.66 17.99 2.62
C VAL A 194 -7.06 16.76 3.30
N ALA A 195 -6.74 15.71 2.56
CA ALA A 195 -6.14 14.53 3.17
C ALA A 195 -5.14 13.84 2.25
N SER A 196 -4.18 13.15 2.86
CA SER A 196 -3.22 12.30 2.14
C SER A 196 -3.81 10.93 1.74
N ASP A 197 -5.00 10.60 2.28
CA ASP A 197 -5.71 9.35 1.96
C ASP A 197 -7.22 9.53 2.12
N PRO A 198 -8.03 9.04 1.17
CA PRO A 198 -9.49 9.14 1.23
C PRO A 198 -10.13 8.52 2.48
N ALA A 199 -9.47 7.57 3.16
CA ALA A 199 -9.97 6.97 4.39
C ALA A 199 -10.24 8.01 5.50
N ALA A 200 -9.50 9.12 5.53
CA ALA A 200 -9.73 10.21 6.49
C ALA A 200 -10.99 11.03 6.17
N ILE A 201 -11.42 11.07 4.91
CA ILE A 201 -12.48 11.93 4.40
C ILE A 201 -13.85 11.22 4.37
N ILE A 202 -13.86 9.91 4.18
CA ILE A 202 -15.06 9.10 3.83
C ILE A 202 -16.24 9.28 4.80
N ALA A 203 -15.98 9.64 6.07
CA ALA A 203 -17.03 9.88 7.05
C ALA A 203 -17.78 11.20 6.83
N HIS A 204 -17.22 12.13 6.07
CA HIS A 204 -17.75 13.46 5.80
C HIS A 204 -18.32 13.57 4.40
N THR A 205 -17.61 13.06 3.41
CA THR A 205 -18.05 13.11 2.00
C THR A 205 -17.43 11.98 1.19
N ARG A 206 -18.16 11.56 0.15
CA ARG A 206 -17.65 10.66 -0.89
C ARG A 206 -17.18 11.42 -2.13
N ARG A 207 -17.48 12.72 -2.23
CA ARG A 207 -17.09 13.58 -3.35
C ARG A 207 -15.67 14.06 -3.15
N VAL A 208 -14.78 13.73 -4.07
CA VAL A 208 -13.34 14.02 -3.93
C VAL A 208 -12.75 14.60 -5.22
N ILE A 209 -11.75 15.45 -5.05
CA ILE A 209 -10.87 15.94 -6.11
C ILE A 209 -9.46 15.39 -5.83
N TYR A 210 -8.93 14.59 -6.75
CA TYR A 210 -7.53 14.18 -6.69
C TYR A 210 -6.65 15.27 -7.32
N LEU A 211 -5.68 15.75 -6.55
CA LEU A 211 -4.67 16.67 -7.09
C LEU A 211 -3.65 15.92 -7.94
N ASP A 212 -3.14 16.55 -8.98
CA ASP A 212 -2.00 16.08 -9.77
C ASP A 212 -0.71 16.79 -9.36
N ASP A 213 0.43 16.29 -9.82
CA ASP A 213 1.73 16.90 -9.52
C ASP A 213 1.81 18.31 -10.11
N GLY A 214 2.15 19.29 -9.25
CA GLY A 214 2.19 20.70 -9.58
C GLY A 214 0.91 21.48 -9.26
N ASP A 215 -0.18 20.82 -8.87
CA ASP A 215 -1.40 21.49 -8.45
C ASP A 215 -1.22 22.23 -7.13
N VAL A 216 -1.75 23.46 -7.06
CA VAL A 216 -1.86 24.28 -5.85
C VAL A 216 -3.31 24.69 -5.67
N ALA A 217 -3.95 24.17 -4.64
CA ALA A 217 -5.36 24.39 -4.35
C ALA A 217 -5.53 25.40 -3.19
N ARG A 218 -6.41 26.39 -3.38
CA ARG A 218 -6.96 27.22 -2.33
C ARG A 218 -8.31 26.68 -1.94
N VAL A 219 -8.45 26.22 -0.69
CA VAL A 219 -9.61 25.50 -0.17
C VAL A 219 -10.29 26.32 0.91
N THR A 220 -11.58 26.59 0.75
CA THR A 220 -12.47 27.20 1.75
C THR A 220 -13.62 26.23 2.05
N ALA A 221 -14.51 26.57 2.95
CA ALA A 221 -15.66 25.72 3.29
C ALA A 221 -16.56 25.41 2.09
N ASP A 222 -16.71 26.36 1.17
CA ASP A 222 -17.68 26.29 0.07
C ASP A 222 -17.04 26.20 -1.33
N HIS A 223 -15.70 26.37 -1.42
CA HIS A 223 -15.06 26.51 -2.73
C HIS A 223 -13.63 25.95 -2.75
N VAL A 224 -13.29 25.31 -3.87
CA VAL A 224 -11.94 24.83 -4.18
C VAL A 224 -11.50 25.47 -5.50
N ASP A 225 -10.40 26.21 -5.46
CA ASP A 225 -9.80 26.85 -6.64
C ASP A 225 -8.37 26.31 -6.84
N ILE A 226 -8.08 25.75 -8.00
CA ILE A 226 -6.82 25.05 -8.29
C ILE A 226 -6.10 25.78 -9.42
N VAL A 227 -4.79 25.97 -9.22
CA VAL A 227 -3.88 26.52 -10.21
C VAL A 227 -2.62 25.64 -10.28
N ASP A 228 -1.85 25.78 -11.35
CA ASP A 228 -0.50 25.21 -11.43
C ASP A 228 0.56 26.13 -10.79
N LEU A 229 1.83 25.70 -10.84
CA LEU A 229 2.95 26.51 -10.37
C LEU A 229 3.17 27.79 -11.17
N ASP A 230 2.56 27.95 -12.36
CA ASP A 230 2.58 29.17 -13.16
C ASP A 230 1.35 30.06 -12.91
N ALA A 231 0.54 29.70 -11.90
CA ALA A 231 -0.70 30.35 -11.50
C ALA A 231 -1.79 30.29 -12.59
N ALA A 232 -1.67 29.38 -13.55
CA ALA A 232 -2.72 29.11 -14.52
C ALA A 232 -3.82 28.25 -13.90
N ARG A 233 -5.08 28.63 -14.11
CA ARG A 233 -6.24 27.92 -13.55
C ARG A 233 -6.36 26.52 -14.14
N ILE A 234 -6.62 25.54 -13.26
CA ILE A 234 -6.83 24.14 -13.62
C ILE A 234 -8.20 23.69 -13.16
N ASP A 235 -8.98 23.11 -14.07
CA ASP A 235 -10.24 22.45 -13.72
C ASP A 235 -9.98 20.95 -13.47
N ARG A 236 -10.31 20.50 -12.24
CA ARG A 236 -10.26 19.08 -11.85
C ARG A 236 -11.67 18.54 -11.65
N SER A 237 -11.92 17.35 -12.14
CA SER A 237 -13.23 16.70 -11.98
C SER A 237 -13.42 16.23 -10.53
N VAL A 238 -14.64 16.39 -10.04
CA VAL A 238 -15.06 15.77 -8.76
C VAL A 238 -15.42 14.32 -9.04
N GLY A 239 -14.69 13.39 -8.42
CA GLY A 239 -14.98 11.96 -8.44
C GLY A 239 -15.78 11.53 -7.23
N GLU A 240 -16.19 10.25 -7.20
CA GLU A 240 -16.87 9.64 -6.06
C GLU A 240 -16.08 8.43 -5.55
N LEU A 241 -15.91 8.34 -4.21
CA LEU A 241 -15.25 7.20 -3.57
C LEU A 241 -16.11 5.93 -3.69
N GLY A 242 -15.52 4.86 -4.21
CA GLY A 242 -16.16 3.58 -4.47
C GLY A 242 -16.37 2.67 -3.26
N PHE A 243 -16.16 3.17 -2.02
CA PHE A 243 -16.32 2.41 -0.78
C PHE A 243 -17.08 3.23 0.28
N ALA A 244 -17.65 2.54 1.28
CA ALA A 244 -18.40 3.14 2.36
C ALA A 244 -17.54 3.30 3.64
N ALA A 245 -18.02 4.07 4.61
CA ALA A 245 -17.25 4.37 5.83
C ALA A 245 -16.99 3.14 6.72
N ASP A 246 -17.90 2.17 6.74
CA ASP A 246 -17.79 0.91 7.49
C ASP A 246 -16.66 0.01 6.96
N ALA A 247 -16.30 0.15 5.69
CA ALA A 247 -15.19 -0.59 5.10
C ALA A 247 -13.84 -0.28 5.77
N VAL A 248 -13.68 0.89 6.37
CA VAL A 248 -12.47 1.32 7.10
C VAL A 248 -12.56 1.12 8.61
N GLU A 249 -13.52 0.33 9.09
CA GLU A 249 -13.70 -0.07 10.49
C GLU A 249 -13.41 -1.54 10.70
N LYS A 250 -13.10 -1.96 11.93
CA LYS A 250 -12.75 -3.36 12.23
C LYS A 250 -13.93 -4.33 12.13
N GLY A 251 -15.17 -3.86 12.21
CA GLY A 251 -16.37 -4.69 12.03
C GLY A 251 -16.47 -5.87 13.03
N GLY A 252 -16.02 -5.70 14.28
CA GLY A 252 -16.04 -6.74 15.32
C GLY A 252 -14.80 -7.64 15.36
N PHE A 253 -13.88 -7.52 14.41
CA PHE A 253 -12.60 -8.24 14.46
C PHE A 253 -11.61 -7.60 15.44
N GLU A 254 -10.73 -8.40 16.02
CA GLU A 254 -9.67 -7.92 16.91
C GLU A 254 -8.68 -7.00 16.20
N HIS A 255 -8.31 -7.38 14.95
CA HIS A 255 -7.35 -6.69 14.11
C HIS A 255 -7.88 -6.48 12.69
N PHE A 256 -7.43 -5.42 12.00
CA PHE A 256 -7.72 -5.19 10.58
C PHE A 256 -7.19 -6.35 9.72
N MET A 257 -5.99 -6.85 10.00
CA MET A 257 -5.43 -7.96 9.25
C MET A 257 -6.34 -9.19 9.25
N LEU A 258 -6.91 -9.56 10.41
CA LEU A 258 -7.84 -10.69 10.46
C LEU A 258 -9.12 -10.41 9.67
N LYS A 259 -9.70 -9.22 9.81
CA LYS A 259 -10.85 -8.77 8.99
C LYS A 259 -10.53 -8.92 7.50
N GLU A 260 -9.39 -8.40 7.06
CA GLU A 260 -8.98 -8.39 5.65
C GLU A 260 -8.68 -9.80 5.11
N ILE A 261 -8.18 -10.71 5.96
CA ILE A 261 -8.06 -12.13 5.63
C ILE A 261 -9.46 -12.75 5.41
N HIS A 262 -10.44 -12.45 6.27
CA HIS A 262 -11.80 -12.96 6.15
C HIS A 262 -12.61 -12.29 5.03
N GLU A 263 -12.23 -11.10 4.58
CA GLU A 263 -12.84 -10.42 3.43
C GLU A 263 -12.40 -10.99 2.07
N GLN A 264 -11.38 -11.85 2.01
CA GLN A 264 -10.82 -12.34 0.75
C GLN A 264 -11.83 -13.04 -0.16
N PRO A 265 -12.78 -13.86 0.32
CA PRO A 265 -13.81 -14.43 -0.55
C PRO A 265 -14.61 -13.37 -1.29
N GLU A 266 -15.00 -12.27 -0.61
CA GLU A 266 -15.74 -11.17 -1.22
C GLU A 266 -14.84 -10.33 -2.14
N ALA A 267 -13.62 -10.03 -1.72
CA ALA A 267 -12.64 -9.32 -2.53
C ALA A 267 -12.35 -10.03 -3.85
N LEU A 268 -12.17 -11.35 -3.81
CA LEU A 268 -12.00 -12.18 -5.02
C LEU A 268 -13.24 -12.20 -5.89
N ARG A 269 -14.45 -12.29 -5.30
CA ARG A 269 -15.70 -12.19 -6.05
C ARG A 269 -15.80 -10.87 -6.80
N ASN A 270 -15.42 -9.77 -6.16
CA ASN A 270 -15.39 -8.44 -6.77
C ASN A 270 -14.30 -8.33 -7.86
N ALA A 271 -13.12 -8.86 -7.61
CA ALA A 271 -12.02 -8.88 -8.59
C ALA A 271 -12.35 -9.69 -9.86
N LEU A 272 -13.20 -10.72 -9.74
CA LEU A 272 -13.58 -11.61 -10.85
C LEU A 272 -14.88 -11.19 -11.54
N ARG A 273 -15.68 -10.34 -10.92
CA ARG A 273 -17.03 -9.97 -11.37
C ARG A 273 -17.04 -9.42 -12.81
N GLY A 274 -17.76 -10.09 -13.71
CA GLY A 274 -17.89 -9.71 -15.12
C GLY A 274 -16.62 -9.89 -15.95
N ARG A 275 -15.58 -10.54 -15.41
CA ARG A 275 -14.28 -10.68 -16.06
C ARG A 275 -14.00 -12.08 -16.62
N LEU A 276 -14.79 -13.08 -16.27
CA LEU A 276 -14.64 -14.45 -16.75
C LEU A 276 -15.64 -14.76 -17.86
N ASP A 277 -15.16 -15.18 -19.02
CA ASP A 277 -15.95 -15.80 -20.07
C ASP A 277 -15.63 -17.32 -20.11
N GLN A 278 -16.36 -18.09 -19.32
CA GLN A 278 -16.18 -19.54 -19.24
C GLN A 278 -16.51 -20.24 -20.56
N ARG A 279 -17.43 -19.68 -21.39
CA ARG A 279 -17.81 -20.29 -22.67
C ARG A 279 -16.69 -20.22 -23.69
N GLN A 280 -16.00 -19.08 -23.75
CA GLN A 280 -14.85 -18.90 -24.64
C GLN A 280 -13.52 -19.30 -23.98
N GLY A 281 -13.52 -19.60 -22.69
CA GLY A 281 -12.34 -19.94 -21.91
C GLY A 281 -11.34 -18.78 -21.85
N THR A 282 -11.82 -17.56 -21.67
CA THR A 282 -10.99 -16.34 -21.68
C THR A 282 -11.42 -15.36 -20.58
N ALA A 283 -10.71 -14.25 -20.48
CA ALA A 283 -11.06 -13.14 -19.60
C ALA A 283 -11.43 -11.88 -20.39
N VAL A 284 -12.34 -11.08 -19.84
CA VAL A 284 -12.76 -9.77 -20.35
C VAL A 284 -12.17 -8.69 -19.45
N LEU A 285 -11.19 -7.95 -19.96
CA LEU A 285 -10.43 -6.92 -19.22
C LEU A 285 -10.43 -5.62 -20.02
N ALA A 286 -11.58 -4.95 -20.08
CA ALA A 286 -11.78 -3.74 -20.88
C ALA A 286 -10.82 -2.60 -20.48
N GLY A 287 -10.49 -2.49 -19.19
CA GLY A 287 -9.58 -1.47 -18.68
C GLY A 287 -8.14 -1.56 -19.21
N MET A 288 -7.73 -2.71 -19.78
CA MET A 288 -6.42 -2.79 -20.45
C MET A 288 -6.31 -1.85 -21.67
N GLY A 289 -7.44 -1.45 -22.28
CA GLY A 289 -7.45 -0.53 -23.43
C GLY A 289 -6.63 -1.02 -24.61
N THR A 290 -6.50 -2.36 -24.78
CA THR A 290 -5.67 -3.00 -25.80
C THR A 290 -6.54 -3.67 -26.85
N SER A 291 -6.19 -3.48 -28.12
CA SER A 291 -6.81 -4.24 -29.22
C SER A 291 -6.25 -5.67 -29.30
N PRO A 292 -6.94 -6.60 -29.99
CA PRO A 292 -6.38 -7.91 -30.28
C PRO A 292 -5.02 -7.87 -30.99
N ARG A 293 -4.80 -6.84 -31.83
CA ARG A 293 -3.54 -6.62 -32.51
C ARG A 293 -2.42 -6.27 -31.54
N ASP A 294 -2.64 -5.30 -30.65
CA ASP A 294 -1.65 -4.93 -29.64
C ASP A 294 -1.24 -6.14 -28.79
N LEU A 295 -2.24 -6.95 -28.39
CA LEU A 295 -1.97 -8.17 -27.63
C LEU A 295 -1.18 -9.22 -28.42
N ALA A 296 -1.35 -9.30 -29.75
CA ALA A 296 -0.62 -10.23 -30.60
C ALA A 296 0.85 -9.82 -30.81
N GLU A 297 1.13 -8.52 -30.78
CA GLU A 297 2.47 -7.94 -30.96
C GLU A 297 3.37 -8.13 -29.73
N ILE A 298 2.80 -8.33 -28.53
CA ILE A 298 3.55 -8.52 -27.29
C ILE A 298 4.48 -9.74 -27.41
N ARG A 299 5.76 -9.55 -27.11
CA ARG A 299 6.77 -10.60 -27.14
C ARG A 299 7.30 -11.00 -25.77
N ARG A 300 7.31 -10.09 -24.83
CA ARG A 300 7.79 -10.30 -23.46
C ARG A 300 6.93 -9.56 -22.46
N ILE A 301 6.89 -10.04 -21.22
CA ILE A 301 6.17 -9.42 -20.12
C ILE A 301 7.14 -9.10 -18.98
N VAL A 302 7.11 -7.87 -18.50
CA VAL A 302 7.85 -7.42 -17.33
C VAL A 302 6.84 -7.04 -16.24
N LEU A 303 6.93 -7.71 -15.11
CA LEU A 303 6.05 -7.50 -13.95
C LEU A 303 6.84 -6.73 -12.90
N LEU A 304 6.43 -5.48 -12.63
CA LEU A 304 7.14 -4.60 -11.70
C LEU A 304 6.37 -4.47 -10.39
N GLY A 305 7.05 -4.67 -9.28
CA GLY A 305 6.46 -4.52 -7.95
C GLY A 305 7.50 -4.46 -6.84
N CYS A 306 7.05 -4.10 -5.63
CA CYS A 306 7.84 -4.13 -4.41
C CYS A 306 7.18 -5.07 -3.38
N GLY A 307 7.96 -5.80 -2.59
CA GLY A 307 7.47 -6.68 -1.52
C GLY A 307 6.41 -7.68 -2.00
N THR A 308 5.26 -7.67 -1.36
CA THR A 308 4.11 -8.55 -1.67
C THR A 308 3.67 -8.47 -3.14
N SER A 309 3.71 -7.27 -3.77
CA SER A 309 3.39 -7.10 -5.18
C SER A 309 4.42 -7.75 -6.11
N LEU A 310 5.69 -7.80 -5.73
CA LEU A 310 6.72 -8.55 -6.44
C LEU A 310 6.42 -10.06 -6.38
N HIS A 311 6.06 -10.58 -5.21
CA HIS A 311 5.70 -12.01 -5.06
C HIS A 311 4.46 -12.37 -5.89
N ALA A 312 3.46 -11.49 -5.96
CA ALA A 312 2.33 -11.67 -6.88
C ALA A 312 2.78 -11.69 -8.35
N GLY A 313 3.71 -10.81 -8.72
CA GLY A 313 4.35 -10.81 -10.04
C GLY A 313 5.07 -12.12 -10.34
N GLN A 314 5.78 -12.70 -9.38
CA GLN A 314 6.46 -14.00 -9.54
C GLN A 314 5.47 -15.16 -9.77
N VAL A 315 4.28 -15.15 -9.14
CA VAL A 315 3.21 -16.10 -9.52
C VAL A 315 2.72 -15.83 -10.94
N GLY A 316 2.56 -14.52 -11.29
CA GLY A 316 2.19 -14.09 -12.65
C GLY A 316 3.18 -14.56 -13.72
N GLU A 317 4.48 -14.53 -13.44
CA GLU A 317 5.54 -15.03 -14.33
C GLU A 317 5.27 -16.47 -14.77
N HIS A 318 4.94 -17.35 -13.83
CA HIS A 318 4.55 -18.72 -14.12
C HIS A 318 3.24 -18.78 -14.92
N ALA A 319 2.24 -17.98 -14.57
CA ALA A 319 0.96 -17.94 -15.27
C ALA A 319 1.11 -17.52 -16.74
N PHE A 320 1.87 -16.49 -17.04
CA PHE A 320 2.11 -16.04 -18.41
C PHE A 320 2.95 -17.05 -19.21
N GLY A 321 3.95 -17.64 -18.60
CA GLY A 321 4.76 -18.69 -19.23
C GLY A 321 3.91 -19.91 -19.61
N GLU A 322 3.12 -20.43 -18.68
CA GLU A 322 2.30 -21.63 -18.87
C GLU A 322 1.12 -21.38 -19.84
N LEU A 323 0.34 -20.32 -19.60
CA LEU A 323 -0.92 -20.09 -20.30
C LEU A 323 -0.73 -19.35 -21.63
N ALA A 324 0.12 -18.30 -21.65
CA ALA A 324 0.30 -17.48 -22.85
C ALA A 324 1.51 -17.89 -23.70
N GLY A 325 2.46 -18.63 -23.14
CA GLY A 325 3.71 -18.99 -23.81
C GLY A 325 4.59 -17.79 -24.07
N LEU A 326 4.50 -16.78 -23.22
CA LEU A 326 5.31 -15.57 -23.29
C LEU A 326 6.40 -15.61 -22.22
N PRO A 327 7.64 -15.25 -22.57
CA PRO A 327 8.64 -14.96 -21.58
C PRO A 327 8.12 -13.88 -20.64
N ALA A 328 8.15 -14.14 -19.34
CA ALA A 328 7.73 -13.18 -18.33
C ALA A 328 8.78 -13.13 -17.21
N THR A 329 9.03 -11.95 -16.66
CA THR A 329 9.96 -11.76 -15.54
C THR A 329 9.39 -10.78 -14.53
N ALA A 330 9.35 -11.19 -13.27
CA ALA A 330 9.03 -10.31 -12.16
C ALA A 330 10.32 -9.63 -11.65
N GLN A 331 10.28 -8.31 -11.50
CA GLN A 331 11.46 -7.51 -11.18
C GLN A 331 11.14 -6.53 -10.05
N GLN A 332 12.11 -6.29 -9.18
CA GLN A 332 12.04 -5.27 -8.16
C GLN A 332 11.97 -3.89 -8.82
N ALA A 333 10.90 -3.15 -8.57
CA ALA A 333 10.71 -1.84 -9.18
C ALA A 333 11.80 -0.84 -8.76
N ALA A 334 12.27 -0.92 -7.50
CA ALA A 334 13.35 -0.09 -6.97
C ALA A 334 14.65 -0.22 -7.77
N GLU A 335 15.00 -1.43 -8.20
CA GLU A 335 16.23 -1.70 -8.96
C GLU A 335 16.06 -1.49 -10.47
N PHE A 336 14.83 -1.59 -10.96
CA PHE A 336 14.53 -1.58 -12.40
C PHE A 336 15.08 -0.34 -13.10
N ARG A 337 14.82 0.85 -12.58
CA ARG A 337 15.23 2.11 -13.21
C ARG A 337 16.75 2.34 -13.19
N TYR A 338 17.43 1.91 -12.12
CA TYR A 338 18.85 2.21 -11.93
C TYR A 338 19.78 1.37 -12.81
N ARG A 339 19.33 0.21 -13.24
CA ARG A 339 20.13 -0.68 -14.07
C ARG A 339 20.01 -0.45 -15.58
N ASN A 340 19.41 0.68 -16.00
CA ASN A 340 19.12 0.99 -17.42
C ASN A 340 18.44 -0.21 -18.13
N PRO A 341 17.20 -0.52 -17.79
CA PRO A 341 16.53 -1.75 -18.22
C PRO A 341 16.39 -1.83 -19.74
N LEU A 342 16.59 -3.03 -20.27
CA LEU A 342 16.31 -3.32 -21.68
C LEU A 342 14.80 -3.50 -21.81
N VAL A 343 14.14 -2.54 -22.41
CA VAL A 343 12.70 -2.51 -22.64
C VAL A 343 12.47 -2.08 -24.08
N ASP A 344 11.66 -2.85 -24.79
CA ASP A 344 11.34 -2.66 -26.19
C ASP A 344 9.84 -2.28 -26.37
N PRO A 345 9.44 -1.64 -27.48
CA PRO A 345 8.04 -1.28 -27.72
C PRO A 345 7.05 -2.46 -27.78
N ASP A 346 7.52 -3.68 -28.04
CA ASP A 346 6.73 -4.91 -28.03
C ASP A 346 6.75 -5.65 -26.68
N ASP A 347 7.32 -5.02 -25.63
CA ASP A 347 7.19 -5.47 -24.25
C ASP A 347 5.90 -4.95 -23.60
N LEU A 348 5.25 -5.83 -22.85
CA LEU A 348 4.19 -5.46 -21.92
C LEU A 348 4.77 -5.30 -20.52
N VAL A 349 4.75 -4.10 -19.97
CA VAL A 349 5.12 -3.83 -18.58
C VAL A 349 3.86 -3.73 -17.74
N VAL A 350 3.77 -4.48 -16.66
CA VAL A 350 2.65 -4.44 -15.70
C VAL A 350 3.17 -3.95 -14.36
N ALA A 351 2.75 -2.76 -13.96
CA ALA A 351 3.08 -2.16 -12.67
C ALA A 351 2.07 -2.60 -11.61
N ILE A 352 2.52 -3.36 -10.64
CA ILE A 352 1.69 -3.99 -9.61
C ILE A 352 1.86 -3.22 -8.30
N SER A 353 0.77 -2.63 -7.78
CA SER A 353 0.79 -1.89 -6.52
C SER A 353 -0.58 -1.91 -5.85
N GLN A 354 -0.63 -2.18 -4.55
CA GLN A 354 -1.87 -2.05 -3.78
C GLN A 354 -2.33 -0.59 -3.72
N SER A 355 -1.48 0.31 -3.28
CA SER A 355 -1.81 1.74 -3.13
C SER A 355 -1.86 2.50 -4.45
N GLY A 356 -1.08 2.06 -5.46
CA GLY A 356 -0.83 2.81 -6.68
C GLY A 356 -0.01 4.10 -6.47
N GLU A 357 0.65 4.21 -5.29
CA GLU A 357 1.42 5.40 -4.86
C GLU A 357 2.87 5.04 -4.46
N THR A 358 3.32 3.80 -4.68
CA THR A 358 4.68 3.36 -4.34
C THR A 358 5.69 4.10 -5.22
N ALA A 359 6.58 4.88 -4.61
CA ALA A 359 7.52 5.76 -5.32
C ALA A 359 8.39 5.00 -6.33
N ASP A 360 9.00 3.91 -5.90
CA ASP A 360 9.85 3.08 -6.77
C ASP A 360 9.08 2.49 -7.96
N THR A 361 7.83 2.04 -7.72
CA THR A 361 7.00 1.48 -8.80
C THR A 361 6.60 2.57 -9.79
N LEU A 362 6.30 3.78 -9.30
CA LEU A 362 5.96 4.92 -10.13
C LEU A 362 7.15 5.37 -10.99
N ALA A 363 8.34 5.44 -10.40
CA ALA A 363 9.56 5.76 -11.14
C ALA A 363 9.86 4.73 -12.23
N ALA A 364 9.68 3.43 -11.92
CA ALA A 364 9.83 2.36 -12.90
C ALA A 364 8.79 2.43 -14.04
N VAL A 365 7.55 2.86 -13.76
CA VAL A 365 6.52 3.13 -14.78
C VAL A 365 6.98 4.23 -15.73
N ARG A 366 7.50 5.33 -15.21
CA ARG A 366 8.00 6.46 -16.02
C ARG A 366 9.15 6.02 -16.93
N GLU A 367 10.15 5.33 -16.37
CA GLU A 367 11.28 4.78 -17.12
C GLU A 367 10.83 3.85 -18.26
N ALA A 368 9.90 2.92 -17.98
CA ALA A 368 9.40 1.99 -19.00
C ALA A 368 8.63 2.71 -20.13
N ARG A 369 7.85 3.75 -19.77
CA ARG A 369 7.11 4.57 -20.76
C ARG A 369 8.05 5.41 -21.64
N GLU A 370 9.08 6.01 -21.06
CA GLU A 370 10.09 6.78 -21.80
C GLU A 370 10.82 5.90 -22.83
N LYS A 371 11.00 4.61 -22.52
CA LYS A 371 11.57 3.61 -23.45
C LYS A 371 10.56 3.06 -24.46
N GLY A 372 9.31 3.50 -24.44
CA GLY A 372 8.29 3.18 -25.44
C GLY A 372 7.50 1.89 -25.18
N ALA A 373 7.64 1.23 -24.02
CA ALA A 373 6.87 0.04 -23.70
C ALA A 373 5.37 0.32 -23.50
N LEU A 374 4.54 -0.71 -23.75
CA LEU A 374 3.15 -0.69 -23.33
C LEU A 374 3.08 -0.94 -21.82
N VAL A 375 2.71 0.10 -21.04
CA VAL A 375 2.62 -0.01 -19.57
C VAL A 375 1.17 -0.08 -19.12
N LEU A 376 0.84 -1.05 -18.28
CA LEU A 376 -0.46 -1.23 -17.62
C LEU A 376 -0.32 -1.13 -16.11
N GLY A 377 -1.26 -0.45 -15.46
CA GLY A 377 -1.39 -0.45 -14.00
C GLY A 377 -2.24 -1.62 -13.49
N LEU A 378 -1.75 -2.38 -12.52
CA LEU A 378 -2.52 -3.34 -11.74
C LEU A 378 -2.59 -2.82 -10.30
N VAL A 379 -3.64 -2.06 -9.98
CA VAL A 379 -3.73 -1.30 -8.73
C VAL A 379 -5.07 -1.49 -8.03
N ASN A 380 -5.10 -1.30 -6.71
CA ASN A 380 -6.35 -1.40 -5.96
C ASN A 380 -7.06 -0.05 -5.82
N VAL A 381 -6.31 1.04 -5.63
CA VAL A 381 -6.88 2.38 -5.40
C VAL A 381 -7.22 3.05 -6.72
N VAL A 382 -8.51 3.29 -6.94
CA VAL A 382 -9.03 4.01 -8.10
C VAL A 382 -8.53 5.46 -8.06
N GLY A 383 -8.06 5.97 -9.21
CA GLY A 383 -7.55 7.33 -9.30
C GLY A 383 -6.16 7.55 -8.67
N SER A 384 -5.47 6.48 -8.25
CA SER A 384 -4.08 6.57 -7.78
C SER A 384 -3.12 7.05 -8.87
N THR A 385 -1.94 7.51 -8.46
CA THR A 385 -0.96 8.10 -9.39
C THR A 385 -0.54 7.11 -10.49
N ILE A 386 -0.24 5.85 -10.13
CA ILE A 386 0.09 4.81 -11.14
C ILE A 386 -1.08 4.60 -12.10
N ALA A 387 -2.34 4.57 -11.61
CA ALA A 387 -3.51 4.41 -12.47
C ALA A 387 -3.65 5.57 -13.48
N ARG A 388 -3.45 6.81 -13.03
CA ARG A 388 -3.52 7.99 -13.90
C ARG A 388 -2.37 8.05 -14.91
N GLU A 389 -1.15 7.79 -14.47
CA GLU A 389 0.03 7.84 -15.34
C GLU A 389 0.03 6.73 -16.40
N THR A 390 -0.43 5.54 -16.07
CA THR A 390 -0.56 4.47 -17.06
C THR A 390 -1.76 4.70 -17.99
N GLY A 391 -2.81 5.39 -17.52
CA GLY A 391 -4.04 5.67 -18.27
C GLY A 391 -4.83 4.43 -18.68
N ARG A 392 -4.31 3.24 -18.39
CA ARG A 392 -4.89 1.93 -18.69
C ARG A 392 -4.40 0.87 -17.71
N GLY A 393 -5.20 -0.19 -17.51
CA GLY A 393 -4.84 -1.26 -16.58
C GLY A 393 -6.04 -1.98 -16.01
N VAL A 394 -5.87 -2.61 -14.87
CA VAL A 394 -6.93 -3.38 -14.19
C VAL A 394 -6.98 -3.01 -12.71
N TYR A 395 -8.13 -2.59 -12.23
CA TYR A 395 -8.36 -2.40 -10.79
C TYR A 395 -8.65 -3.73 -10.10
N LEU A 396 -8.10 -3.92 -8.90
CA LEU A 396 -8.29 -5.14 -8.10
C LEU A 396 -9.70 -5.24 -7.51
N HIS A 397 -10.32 -4.11 -7.17
CA HIS A 397 -11.60 -4.04 -6.44
C HIS A 397 -11.59 -4.83 -5.12
N ALA A 398 -10.43 -4.91 -4.45
CA ALA A 398 -10.30 -5.61 -3.17
C ALA A 398 -10.89 -4.82 -1.98
N GLY A 399 -11.33 -3.58 -2.20
CA GLY A 399 -11.73 -2.66 -1.14
C GLY A 399 -10.53 -2.08 -0.38
N PRO A 400 -10.76 -1.21 0.63
CA PRO A 400 -9.69 -0.64 1.45
C PRO A 400 -8.91 -1.73 2.21
N GLU A 401 -7.58 -1.62 2.24
CA GLU A 401 -6.70 -2.50 3.00
C GLU A 401 -5.83 -1.64 3.93
N ILE A 402 -6.06 -1.77 5.24
CA ILE A 402 -5.56 -0.87 6.29
C ILE A 402 -4.39 -1.48 7.06
N SER A 403 -4.44 -2.78 7.36
CA SER A 403 -3.30 -3.47 7.99
C SER A 403 -2.04 -3.26 7.17
N VAL A 404 -0.92 -3.00 7.84
CA VAL A 404 0.37 -2.77 7.16
C VAL A 404 0.75 -3.98 6.31
N ALA A 405 0.64 -5.19 6.85
CA ALA A 405 0.85 -6.41 6.10
C ALA A 405 -0.29 -6.64 5.09
N SER A 406 0.05 -6.72 3.80
CA SER A 406 -0.93 -6.92 2.72
C SER A 406 -1.45 -8.36 2.71
N THR A 407 -2.75 -8.53 2.49
CA THR A 407 -3.44 -9.83 2.47
C THR A 407 -4.35 -9.97 1.25
N LYS A 408 -5.55 -9.35 1.26
CA LYS A 408 -6.54 -9.44 0.19
C LYS A 408 -6.07 -8.79 -1.12
N ALA A 409 -5.23 -7.77 -1.06
CA ALA A 409 -4.67 -7.19 -2.27
C ALA A 409 -3.76 -8.19 -2.99
N PHE A 410 -2.94 -8.96 -2.28
CA PHE A 410 -2.09 -10.01 -2.86
C PHE A 410 -2.91 -11.05 -3.61
N THR A 411 -3.93 -11.64 -2.98
CA THR A 411 -4.75 -12.69 -3.61
C THR A 411 -5.52 -12.17 -4.81
N CYS A 412 -5.99 -10.91 -4.76
CA CYS A 412 -6.62 -10.25 -5.92
C CYS A 412 -5.60 -9.94 -7.03
N GLN A 413 -4.36 -9.54 -6.70
CA GLN A 413 -3.28 -9.33 -7.69
C GLN A 413 -2.99 -10.63 -8.43
N VAL A 414 -2.81 -11.73 -7.71
CA VAL A 414 -2.57 -13.06 -8.30
C VAL A 414 -3.74 -13.49 -9.18
N ALA A 415 -4.98 -13.34 -8.72
CA ALA A 415 -6.18 -13.69 -9.50
C ALA A 415 -6.27 -12.87 -10.79
N VAL A 416 -6.02 -11.56 -10.75
CA VAL A 416 -6.08 -10.69 -11.94
C VAL A 416 -4.92 -10.98 -12.90
N LEU A 417 -3.71 -11.28 -12.40
CA LEU A 417 -2.60 -11.72 -13.26
C LEU A 417 -2.94 -13.03 -14.00
N MET A 418 -3.62 -13.97 -13.35
CA MET A 418 -4.14 -15.17 -14.03
C MET A 418 -5.19 -14.84 -15.09
N LEU A 419 -6.10 -13.87 -14.83
CA LEU A 419 -7.05 -13.39 -15.86
C LEU A 419 -6.32 -12.76 -17.05
N MET A 420 -5.28 -11.95 -16.81
CA MET A 420 -4.47 -11.38 -17.88
C MET A 420 -3.75 -12.47 -18.70
N ALA A 421 -3.15 -13.44 -18.02
CA ALA A 421 -2.49 -14.57 -18.67
C ALA A 421 -3.47 -15.44 -19.47
N LEU A 422 -4.68 -15.66 -18.93
CA LEU A 422 -5.77 -16.37 -19.63
C LEU A 422 -6.18 -15.61 -20.91
N ARG A 423 -6.36 -14.29 -20.84
CA ARG A 423 -6.72 -13.46 -21.99
C ARG A 423 -5.65 -13.50 -23.09
N LEU A 424 -4.39 -13.30 -22.72
CA LEU A 424 -3.28 -13.34 -23.68
C LEU A 424 -3.10 -14.76 -24.27
N GLY A 425 -3.23 -15.78 -23.43
CA GLY A 425 -3.09 -17.17 -23.83
C GLY A 425 -4.12 -17.61 -24.86
N ARG A 426 -5.39 -17.18 -24.70
CA ARG A 426 -6.47 -17.50 -25.66
C ARG A 426 -6.26 -16.85 -27.03
N GLY A 427 -5.60 -15.71 -27.10
CA GLY A 427 -5.19 -15.11 -28.38
C GLY A 427 -3.97 -15.77 -29.03
N ARG A 428 -3.35 -16.76 -28.38
CA ARG A 428 -2.09 -17.38 -28.82
C ARG A 428 -2.20 -18.90 -28.94
N ARG A 429 -1.88 -19.62 -27.87
CA ARG A 429 -1.74 -21.08 -27.88
C ARG A 429 -2.66 -21.85 -26.93
N LEU A 430 -3.34 -21.15 -26.00
CA LEU A 430 -4.18 -21.82 -25.03
C LEU A 430 -5.46 -22.36 -25.68
N ALA A 431 -5.67 -23.66 -25.63
CA ALA A 431 -6.89 -24.30 -26.13
C ALA A 431 -8.11 -23.82 -25.34
N ARG A 432 -9.26 -23.71 -26.02
CA ARG A 432 -10.51 -23.22 -25.39
C ARG A 432 -10.91 -24.07 -24.19
N GLU A 433 -10.79 -25.37 -24.29
CA GLU A 433 -11.17 -26.34 -23.26
C GLU A 433 -10.33 -26.14 -21.99
N ARG A 434 -9.00 -25.99 -22.12
CA ARG A 434 -8.11 -25.71 -21.00
C ARG A 434 -8.42 -24.32 -20.39
N GLY A 435 -8.67 -23.31 -21.23
CA GLY A 435 -9.06 -21.99 -20.79
C GLY A 435 -10.39 -21.98 -20.04
N ALA A 436 -11.40 -22.74 -20.52
CA ALA A 436 -12.70 -22.88 -19.87
C ALA A 436 -12.58 -23.60 -18.52
N ALA A 437 -11.77 -24.66 -18.43
CA ALA A 437 -11.49 -25.35 -17.17
C ALA A 437 -10.84 -24.40 -16.14
N LEU A 438 -9.83 -23.62 -16.56
CA LEU A 438 -9.19 -22.65 -15.67
C LEU A 438 -10.15 -21.53 -15.26
N ALA A 439 -10.98 -21.00 -16.19
CA ALA A 439 -11.97 -19.99 -15.87
C ALA A 439 -13.01 -20.50 -14.86
N ALA A 440 -13.40 -21.77 -14.93
CA ALA A 440 -14.28 -22.42 -13.96
C ALA A 440 -13.59 -22.53 -12.58
N GLU A 441 -12.32 -22.93 -12.53
CA GLU A 441 -11.54 -22.97 -11.28
C GLU A 441 -11.38 -21.58 -10.66
N LEU A 442 -11.07 -20.54 -11.44
CA LEU A 442 -10.97 -19.17 -10.97
C LEU A 442 -12.31 -18.67 -10.40
N ALA A 443 -13.44 -19.04 -11.01
CA ALA A 443 -14.76 -18.67 -10.50
C ALA A 443 -15.06 -19.27 -9.11
N ARG A 444 -14.43 -20.40 -8.75
CA ARG A 444 -14.54 -21.05 -7.44
C ARG A 444 -13.64 -20.46 -6.35
N LEU A 445 -12.74 -19.53 -6.69
CA LEU A 445 -11.79 -18.96 -5.72
C LEU A 445 -12.45 -18.48 -4.41
N PRO A 446 -13.60 -17.77 -4.43
CA PRO A 446 -14.26 -17.37 -3.18
C PRO A 446 -14.61 -18.57 -2.27
N GLU A 447 -15.04 -19.67 -2.85
CA GLU A 447 -15.40 -20.91 -2.12
C GLU A 447 -14.14 -21.64 -1.62
N LEU A 448 -13.10 -21.74 -2.46
CA LEU A 448 -11.83 -22.36 -2.11
C LEU A 448 -11.17 -21.61 -0.91
N VAL A 449 -11.17 -20.30 -0.94
CA VAL A 449 -10.67 -19.49 0.17
C VAL A 449 -11.56 -19.62 1.41
N GLY A 450 -12.89 -19.61 1.24
CA GLY A 450 -13.83 -19.84 2.35
C GLY A 450 -13.59 -21.17 3.08
N ALA A 451 -13.24 -22.23 2.33
CA ALA A 451 -12.91 -23.54 2.92
C ALA A 451 -11.60 -23.51 3.75
N VAL A 452 -10.62 -22.70 3.36
CA VAL A 452 -9.40 -22.48 4.17
C VAL A 452 -9.73 -21.69 5.43
N LEU A 453 -10.52 -20.63 5.33
CA LEU A 453 -10.95 -19.82 6.50
C LEU A 453 -11.73 -20.65 7.51
N ALA A 454 -12.55 -21.59 7.06
CA ALA A 454 -13.29 -22.50 7.95
C ALA A 454 -12.36 -23.40 8.80
N ARG A 455 -11.08 -23.53 8.41
CA ARG A 455 -10.05 -24.28 9.14
C ARG A 455 -9.14 -23.39 10.01
N GLU A 456 -9.53 -22.15 10.25
CA GLU A 456 -8.72 -21.20 11.04
C GLU A 456 -8.28 -21.77 12.39
N ALA A 457 -9.15 -22.48 13.10
CA ALA A 457 -8.82 -23.07 14.40
C ALA A 457 -7.70 -24.14 14.30
N GLU A 458 -7.69 -24.96 13.23
CA GLU A 458 -6.63 -25.93 12.97
C GLU A 458 -5.30 -25.21 12.69
N ILE A 459 -5.33 -24.14 11.86
CA ILE A 459 -4.15 -23.32 11.54
C ILE A 459 -3.63 -22.62 12.80
N ALA A 460 -4.51 -22.08 13.63
CA ALA A 460 -4.18 -21.45 14.91
C ALA A 460 -3.48 -22.42 15.88
N ALA A 461 -3.85 -23.70 15.87
CA ALA A 461 -3.17 -24.72 16.66
C ALA A 461 -1.72 -24.97 16.18
N VAL A 462 -1.48 -24.93 14.86
CA VAL A 462 -0.13 -25.09 14.29
C VAL A 462 0.78 -23.92 14.67
N ALA A 463 0.24 -22.73 14.86
CA ALA A 463 1.00 -21.53 15.25
C ALA A 463 1.76 -21.71 16.60
N GLU A 464 1.34 -22.65 17.46
CA GLU A 464 2.03 -22.97 18.72
C GLU A 464 3.47 -23.43 18.49
N ARG A 465 3.74 -24.08 17.37
CA ARG A 465 5.08 -24.58 17.02
C ARG A 465 6.10 -23.48 16.73
N PHE A 466 5.65 -22.24 16.57
CA PHE A 466 6.48 -21.05 16.34
C PHE A 466 6.73 -20.24 17.62
N VAL A 467 6.06 -20.57 18.73
CA VAL A 467 6.27 -19.87 20.00
C VAL A 467 7.68 -20.18 20.50
N GLY A 468 8.45 -19.12 20.78
CA GLY A 468 9.86 -19.23 21.20
C GLY A 468 10.86 -19.46 20.07
N GLN A 469 10.41 -19.65 18.82
CA GLN A 469 11.30 -19.76 17.68
C GLN A 469 11.74 -18.38 17.17
N GLU A 470 13.01 -18.23 16.85
CA GLU A 470 13.57 -17.00 16.26
C GLU A 470 13.73 -17.10 14.74
N HIS A 471 13.78 -18.32 14.21
CA HIS A 471 13.98 -18.61 12.80
C HIS A 471 12.91 -19.54 12.26
N ALA A 472 12.56 -19.38 10.98
CA ALA A 472 11.67 -20.28 10.25
C ALA A 472 12.03 -20.30 8.76
N PHE A 473 11.81 -21.43 8.10
CA PHE A 473 12.04 -21.57 6.66
C PHE A 473 10.74 -21.90 5.93
N TYR A 474 10.62 -21.38 4.71
CA TYR A 474 9.49 -21.63 3.83
C TYR A 474 10.01 -22.19 2.50
N LEU A 475 9.52 -23.37 2.11
CA LEU A 475 10.01 -24.08 0.94
C LEU A 475 8.91 -24.26 -0.09
N GLY A 476 9.18 -23.86 -1.33
CA GLY A 476 8.27 -24.06 -2.46
C GLY A 476 9.02 -24.34 -3.76
N ARG A 477 8.31 -24.85 -4.76
CA ARG A 477 8.81 -24.99 -6.14
C ARG A 477 7.81 -24.44 -7.14
N GLY A 478 8.30 -24.00 -8.30
CA GLY A 478 7.45 -23.36 -9.31
C GLY A 478 6.70 -22.17 -8.70
N PRO A 479 5.40 -21.99 -9.00
CA PRO A 479 4.63 -20.86 -8.47
C PRO A 479 4.52 -20.87 -6.94
N MET A 480 4.65 -22.02 -6.29
CA MET A 480 4.64 -22.14 -4.83
C MET A 480 5.90 -21.58 -4.18
N HIS A 481 7.00 -21.35 -4.91
CA HIS A 481 8.15 -20.63 -4.38
C HIS A 481 7.78 -19.17 -4.05
N ALA A 482 7.07 -18.50 -4.95
CA ALA A 482 6.59 -17.13 -4.69
C ALA A 482 5.64 -17.06 -3.49
N VAL A 483 4.80 -18.08 -3.29
CA VAL A 483 3.92 -18.21 -2.12
C VAL A 483 4.73 -18.48 -0.83
N ALA A 484 5.82 -19.24 -0.92
CA ALA A 484 6.75 -19.45 0.20
C ALA A 484 7.43 -18.13 0.62
N LEU A 485 7.90 -17.34 -0.35
CA LEU A 485 8.44 -16.00 -0.10
C LEU A 485 7.40 -15.09 0.57
N GLU A 486 6.15 -15.10 0.09
CA GLU A 486 5.08 -14.30 0.66
C GLU A 486 4.71 -14.73 2.09
N GLY A 487 4.63 -16.04 2.36
CA GLY A 487 4.39 -16.57 3.70
C GLY A 487 5.51 -16.18 4.68
N ALA A 488 6.76 -16.30 4.25
CA ALA A 488 7.92 -15.85 5.03
C ALA A 488 7.89 -14.34 5.28
N LEU A 489 7.51 -13.53 4.29
CA LEU A 489 7.36 -12.09 4.42
C LEU A 489 6.28 -11.75 5.46
N LYS A 490 5.10 -12.37 5.38
CA LYS A 490 4.02 -12.13 6.36
C LYS A 490 4.46 -12.48 7.78
N LEU A 491 5.14 -13.62 7.96
CA LEU A 491 5.61 -14.02 9.29
C LEU A 491 6.61 -13.02 9.85
N LYS A 492 7.63 -12.63 9.09
CA LYS A 492 8.66 -11.68 9.58
C LYS A 492 8.11 -10.29 9.87
N GLU A 493 7.17 -9.80 9.05
CA GLU A 493 6.59 -8.45 9.20
C GLU A 493 5.86 -8.28 10.54
N ILE A 494 5.02 -9.25 10.91
CA ILE A 494 4.09 -9.08 12.02
C ILE A 494 4.48 -9.83 13.29
N SER A 495 5.33 -10.86 13.20
CA SER A 495 5.75 -11.66 14.37
C SER A 495 7.20 -11.44 14.78
N TYR A 496 8.01 -10.79 13.92
CA TYR A 496 9.44 -10.56 14.10
C TYR A 496 10.29 -11.85 14.15
N VAL A 497 9.74 -12.98 13.73
CA VAL A 497 10.50 -14.20 13.48
C VAL A 497 11.28 -14.01 12.20
N HIS A 498 12.59 -14.28 12.22
CA HIS A 498 13.40 -14.25 11.02
C HIS A 498 13.02 -15.41 10.10
N ALA A 499 12.17 -15.15 9.14
CA ALA A 499 11.65 -16.15 8.21
C ALA A 499 12.15 -15.92 6.79
N GLU A 500 12.60 -16.98 6.13
CA GLU A 500 13.07 -16.92 4.74
C GLU A 500 12.42 -17.97 3.87
N GLY A 501 12.10 -17.56 2.61
CA GLY A 501 11.58 -18.44 1.59
C GLY A 501 12.68 -18.88 0.63
N TYR A 502 12.68 -20.18 0.27
CA TYR A 502 13.65 -20.73 -0.65
C TYR A 502 12.98 -21.61 -1.72
N HIS A 503 13.58 -21.68 -2.90
CA HIS A 503 13.35 -22.83 -3.74
C HIS A 503 13.74 -24.09 -2.97
N ALA A 504 12.82 -25.05 -2.84
CA ALA A 504 13.03 -26.21 -1.97
C ALA A 504 14.33 -26.97 -2.30
N ALA A 505 14.74 -27.02 -3.58
CA ALA A 505 15.99 -27.65 -3.98
C ALA A 505 17.24 -26.88 -3.54
N GLU A 506 17.16 -25.53 -3.46
CA GLU A 506 18.29 -24.66 -3.14
C GLU A 506 18.66 -24.71 -1.64
N LEU A 507 17.76 -25.21 -0.80
CA LEU A 507 18.03 -25.32 0.64
C LEU A 507 19.32 -26.10 0.92
N LYS A 508 19.58 -27.17 0.15
CA LYS A 508 20.78 -28.02 0.30
C LYS A 508 22.09 -27.37 -0.16
N HIS A 509 22.01 -26.24 -0.84
CA HIS A 509 23.19 -25.50 -1.36
C HIS A 509 23.67 -24.39 -0.41
N GLY A 510 23.43 -24.55 0.89
CA GLY A 510 23.89 -23.63 1.93
C GLY A 510 22.92 -23.50 3.09
N PRO A 511 21.67 -23.00 2.87
CA PRO A 511 20.75 -22.66 3.97
C PRO A 511 20.40 -23.81 4.92
N ILE A 512 20.48 -25.07 4.47
CA ILE A 512 20.23 -26.26 5.29
C ILE A 512 21.20 -26.35 6.50
N ALA A 513 22.35 -25.69 6.46
CA ALA A 513 23.30 -25.60 7.57
C ALA A 513 22.73 -24.87 8.80
N LEU A 514 21.68 -24.05 8.61
CA LEU A 514 21.03 -23.30 9.67
C LEU A 514 19.95 -24.11 10.39
N LEU A 515 19.60 -25.32 9.91
CA LEU A 515 18.61 -26.16 10.55
C LEU A 515 19.14 -26.73 11.86
N THR A 516 18.37 -26.52 12.92
CA THR A 516 18.58 -27.12 14.23
C THR A 516 17.34 -27.93 14.62
N PRO A 517 17.43 -28.89 15.55
CA PRO A 517 16.27 -29.63 16.02
C PRO A 517 15.14 -28.71 16.48
N GLY A 518 13.93 -28.96 15.96
CA GLY A 518 12.74 -28.17 16.26
C GLY A 518 12.55 -26.91 15.41
N THR A 519 13.51 -26.51 14.55
CA THR A 519 13.34 -25.36 13.64
C THR A 519 12.11 -25.56 12.73
N PRO A 520 11.14 -24.64 12.70
CA PRO A 520 9.97 -24.73 11.83
C PRO A 520 10.36 -24.60 10.35
N VAL A 521 9.96 -25.57 9.54
CA VAL A 521 10.12 -25.56 8.09
C VAL A 521 8.75 -25.77 7.45
N VAL A 522 8.20 -24.72 6.85
CA VAL A 522 6.92 -24.75 6.14
C VAL A 522 7.16 -25.17 4.69
N VAL A 523 6.57 -26.27 4.27
CA VAL A 523 6.78 -26.87 2.95
C VAL A 523 5.48 -26.85 2.14
N LEU A 524 5.48 -26.19 0.98
CA LEU A 524 4.30 -26.08 0.12
C LEU A 524 4.25 -27.26 -0.87
N ALA A 525 3.59 -28.34 -0.45
CA ALA A 525 3.54 -29.65 -1.14
C ALA A 525 2.11 -29.98 -1.65
N ASN A 526 1.44 -28.97 -2.24
CA ASN A 526 0.14 -29.14 -2.89
C ASN A 526 0.21 -30.16 -4.05
N ARG A 527 -0.93 -30.70 -4.42
CA ARG A 527 -1.04 -31.64 -5.55
C ARG A 527 -0.58 -30.97 -6.85
N SER A 528 0.54 -31.43 -7.40
CA SER A 528 1.18 -30.91 -8.61
C SER A 528 2.16 -31.95 -9.18
N PRO A 529 2.59 -31.83 -10.43
CA PRO A 529 3.57 -32.75 -11.03
C PRO A 529 4.93 -32.78 -10.30
N ILE A 530 5.25 -31.77 -9.52
CA ILE A 530 6.54 -31.66 -8.81
C ILE A 530 6.43 -31.93 -7.29
N ARG A 531 5.24 -32.34 -6.81
CA ARG A 531 4.96 -32.58 -5.40
C ARG A 531 5.97 -33.52 -4.74
N ASP A 532 6.25 -34.67 -5.36
CA ASP A 532 7.16 -35.67 -4.78
C ASP A 532 8.59 -35.14 -4.62
N LYS A 533 9.01 -34.22 -5.49
CA LYS A 533 10.31 -33.55 -5.36
C LYS A 533 10.34 -32.61 -4.17
N VAL A 534 9.21 -31.94 -3.91
CA VAL A 534 9.06 -31.07 -2.72
C VAL A 534 9.07 -31.90 -1.45
N LEU A 535 8.34 -33.02 -1.42
CA LEU A 535 8.32 -33.95 -0.29
C LEU A 535 9.71 -34.54 0.00
N GLY A 536 10.49 -34.89 -1.04
CA GLY A 536 11.88 -35.31 -0.86
C GLY A 536 12.75 -34.24 -0.18
N ASN A 537 12.53 -32.95 -0.47
CA ASN A 537 13.24 -31.88 0.25
C ASN A 537 12.73 -31.72 1.70
N ALA A 538 11.46 -31.99 1.98
CA ALA A 538 10.94 -32.03 3.35
C ALA A 538 11.61 -33.12 4.18
N GLU A 539 11.82 -34.32 3.60
CA GLU A 539 12.55 -35.41 4.22
C GLU A 539 14.00 -35.03 4.58
N GLU A 540 14.69 -34.29 3.70
CA GLU A 540 16.05 -33.79 3.96
C GLU A 540 16.08 -32.87 5.19
N CYS A 541 15.03 -32.05 5.41
CA CYS A 541 14.88 -31.21 6.60
C CYS A 541 14.58 -32.03 7.86
N ARG A 542 13.65 -32.97 7.75
CA ARG A 542 13.24 -33.84 8.86
C ARG A 542 14.40 -34.70 9.36
N ALA A 543 15.23 -35.22 8.45
CA ALA A 543 16.42 -35.98 8.80
C ALA A 543 17.43 -35.18 9.67
N ARG A 544 17.29 -33.85 9.74
CA ARG A 544 18.09 -32.94 10.57
C ARG A 544 17.35 -32.45 11.81
N GLY A 545 16.19 -33.06 12.09
CA GLY A 545 15.38 -32.75 13.27
C GLY A 545 14.51 -31.48 13.14
N ALA A 546 14.36 -30.91 11.93
CA ALA A 546 13.46 -29.79 11.72
C ALA A 546 11.99 -30.17 11.95
N CYS A 547 11.19 -29.24 12.49
CA CYS A 547 9.76 -29.39 12.62
C CYS A 547 9.09 -29.06 11.28
N VAL A 548 8.76 -30.07 10.49
CA VAL A 548 8.16 -29.90 9.16
C VAL A 548 6.66 -29.66 9.26
N ILE A 549 6.21 -28.55 8.69
CA ILE A 549 4.80 -28.16 8.58
C ILE A 549 4.45 -28.13 7.09
N ALA A 550 3.56 -29.01 6.64
CA ALA A 550 3.26 -29.13 5.22
C ALA A 550 1.93 -28.42 4.84
N VAL A 551 1.96 -27.59 3.81
CA VAL A 551 0.75 -27.09 3.13
C VAL A 551 0.40 -28.11 2.04
N MET A 552 -0.72 -28.81 2.19
CA MET A 552 -1.07 -29.95 1.34
C MET A 552 -2.52 -29.90 0.87
N THR A 553 -2.78 -30.50 -0.27
CA THR A 553 -4.14 -30.66 -0.78
C THR A 553 -4.93 -31.59 0.13
N GLU A 554 -6.20 -31.27 0.35
CA GLU A 554 -7.13 -32.10 1.12
C GLU A 554 -7.20 -33.53 0.56
N GLY A 555 -7.20 -34.53 1.48
CA GLY A 555 -7.20 -35.95 1.16
C GLY A 555 -5.81 -36.53 0.83
N ASP A 556 -4.75 -35.69 0.75
CA ASP A 556 -3.39 -36.23 0.59
C ASP A 556 -2.82 -36.73 1.93
N ASP A 557 -1.97 -37.75 1.88
CA ASP A 557 -1.25 -38.23 3.06
C ASP A 557 -0.32 -37.15 3.62
N ALA A 558 -0.18 -37.11 4.95
CA ALA A 558 0.65 -36.14 5.67
C ALA A 558 2.17 -36.27 5.36
N ALA A 559 2.59 -37.38 4.73
CA ALA A 559 3.98 -37.60 4.31
C ALA A 559 5.01 -37.41 5.43
N GLY A 560 4.63 -37.73 6.68
CA GLY A 560 5.50 -37.62 7.86
C GLY A 560 5.69 -36.20 8.41
N ALA A 561 4.93 -35.20 7.94
CA ALA A 561 4.95 -33.85 8.52
C ALA A 561 4.37 -33.85 9.94
N GLU A 562 4.96 -33.07 10.84
CA GLU A 562 4.52 -32.90 12.23
C GLU A 562 3.22 -32.10 12.35
N ALA A 563 2.89 -31.31 11.33
CA ALA A 563 1.61 -30.61 11.18
C ALA A 563 1.27 -30.40 9.70
N VAL A 564 -0.03 -30.34 9.39
CA VAL A 564 -0.49 -30.13 8.01
C VAL A 564 -1.52 -29.02 7.97
N LEU A 565 -1.30 -28.05 7.07
CA LEU A 565 -2.26 -27.03 6.68
C LEU A 565 -2.97 -27.53 5.42
N ARG A 566 -4.27 -27.81 5.51
CA ARG A 566 -5.05 -28.36 4.40
C ARG A 566 -5.64 -27.26 3.53
N ILE A 567 -5.44 -27.39 2.20
CA ILE A 567 -6.09 -26.54 1.20
C ILE A 567 -6.97 -27.38 0.29
N PRO A 568 -8.07 -26.85 -0.25
CA PRO A 568 -8.93 -27.57 -1.18
C PRO A 568 -8.22 -28.02 -2.45
N ALA A 569 -8.73 -29.09 -3.06
CA ALA A 569 -8.24 -29.56 -4.36
C ALA A 569 -8.68 -28.60 -5.47
N CYS A 570 -7.72 -28.08 -6.23
CA CYS A 570 -7.91 -27.22 -7.39
C CYS A 570 -6.73 -27.29 -8.34
N ASP A 571 -6.80 -26.57 -9.46
CA ASP A 571 -5.69 -26.43 -10.41
C ASP A 571 -4.41 -25.98 -9.67
N PRO A 572 -3.22 -26.54 -9.97
CA PRO A 572 -1.98 -26.21 -9.28
C PRO A 572 -1.62 -24.72 -9.28
N LEU A 573 -1.95 -23.99 -10.35
CA LEU A 573 -1.72 -22.55 -10.43
C LEU A 573 -2.70 -21.79 -9.52
N VAL A 574 -3.99 -22.18 -9.52
CA VAL A 574 -5.03 -21.61 -8.67
C VAL A 574 -4.74 -21.87 -7.18
N ALA A 575 -4.14 -23.01 -6.84
CA ALA A 575 -3.80 -23.42 -5.48
C ALA A 575 -2.85 -22.43 -4.76
N THR A 576 -2.16 -21.55 -5.50
CA THR A 576 -1.32 -20.48 -4.91
C THR A 576 -2.11 -19.52 -4.02
N ILE A 577 -3.38 -19.26 -4.35
CA ILE A 577 -4.24 -18.36 -3.58
C ILE A 577 -4.69 -18.98 -2.24
N PRO A 578 -5.35 -20.16 -2.20
CA PRO A 578 -5.69 -20.78 -0.91
C PRO A 578 -4.47 -21.14 -0.06
N ALA A 579 -3.33 -21.48 -0.66
CA ALA A 579 -2.09 -21.68 0.08
C ALA A 579 -1.60 -20.39 0.76
N ALA A 580 -1.62 -19.26 0.05
CA ALA A 580 -1.26 -17.97 0.62
C ALA A 580 -2.18 -17.58 1.79
N VAL A 581 -3.49 -17.81 1.67
CA VAL A 581 -4.46 -17.53 2.77
C VAL A 581 -4.16 -18.37 4.02
N ALA A 582 -3.82 -19.66 3.85
CA ALA A 582 -3.42 -20.50 4.96
C ALA A 582 -2.15 -19.96 5.66
N LEU A 583 -1.17 -19.45 4.89
CA LEU A 583 0.04 -18.86 5.45
C LEU A 583 -0.20 -17.50 6.10
N GLN A 584 -1.13 -16.69 5.59
CA GLN A 584 -1.55 -15.43 6.21
C GLN A 584 -2.19 -15.69 7.58
N LEU A 585 -3.10 -16.66 7.69
CA LEU A 585 -3.68 -17.08 8.98
C LEU A 585 -2.60 -17.60 9.94
N LEU A 586 -1.67 -18.44 9.45
CA LEU A 586 -0.57 -18.94 10.27
C LEU A 586 0.26 -17.78 10.83
N ALA A 587 0.70 -16.83 9.99
CA ALA A 587 1.48 -15.67 10.40
C ALA A 587 0.70 -14.81 11.42
N TYR A 588 -0.60 -14.56 11.19
CA TYR A 588 -1.48 -13.85 12.10
C TYR A 588 -1.52 -14.49 13.49
N HIS A 589 -1.78 -15.79 13.56
CA HIS A 589 -1.89 -16.49 14.84
C HIS A 589 -0.55 -16.62 15.57
N VAL A 590 0.57 -16.74 14.85
CA VAL A 590 1.91 -16.67 15.44
C VAL A 590 2.15 -15.30 16.09
N ALA A 591 1.86 -14.21 15.35
CA ALA A 591 2.04 -12.85 15.85
C ALA A 591 1.14 -12.57 17.06
N ARG A 592 -0.13 -13.01 17.01
CA ARG A 592 -1.08 -12.88 18.13
C ARG A 592 -0.59 -13.58 19.39
N ARG A 593 -0.08 -14.83 19.29
CA ARG A 593 0.48 -15.58 20.42
C ARG A 593 1.74 -14.95 20.99
N ARG A 594 2.52 -14.28 20.16
CA ARG A 594 3.72 -13.53 20.57
C ARG A 594 3.40 -12.15 21.14
N GLY A 595 2.13 -11.72 21.14
CA GLY A 595 1.72 -10.39 21.62
C GLY A 595 2.23 -9.22 20.77
N CYS A 596 2.47 -9.45 19.48
CA CYS A 596 3.01 -8.45 18.58
C CYS A 596 1.92 -7.47 18.08
N PRO A 597 2.26 -6.20 17.76
CA PRO A 597 1.34 -5.23 17.18
C PRO A 597 1.08 -5.56 15.71
N ILE A 598 0.04 -6.34 15.43
CA ILE A 598 -0.23 -6.95 14.11
C ILE A 598 -0.57 -5.92 13.03
N ASP A 599 -1.50 -4.99 13.30
CA ASP A 599 -1.94 -4.01 12.30
C ASP A 599 -0.90 -2.93 12.02
N GLN A 600 -0.04 -2.66 12.99
CA GLN A 600 0.99 -1.62 12.95
C GLN A 600 2.31 -2.17 13.49
N PRO A 601 2.97 -3.09 12.77
CA PRO A 601 4.25 -3.63 13.21
C PRO A 601 5.33 -2.55 13.26
N ARG A 602 6.30 -2.72 14.16
CA ARG A 602 7.40 -1.75 14.32
C ARG A 602 8.18 -1.56 13.01
N ASN A 603 8.64 -0.34 12.77
CA ASN A 603 9.49 0.02 11.63
C ASN A 603 8.87 -0.26 10.24
N LEU A 604 7.56 -0.40 10.14
CA LEU A 604 6.86 -0.60 8.87
C LEU A 604 5.73 0.40 8.69
N ALA A 605 5.53 0.82 7.45
CA ALA A 605 4.41 1.64 7.01
C ALA A 605 3.67 0.94 5.85
N LYS A 606 2.36 1.18 5.71
CA LYS A 606 1.49 0.51 4.71
C LYS A 606 1.94 0.75 3.27
N SER A 607 2.44 1.92 2.95
CA SER A 607 2.92 2.24 1.60
C SER A 607 4.16 3.15 1.70
N VAL A 608 5.12 2.97 0.81
CA VAL A 608 6.35 3.76 0.73
C VAL A 608 6.21 4.71 -0.46
N THR A 609 6.07 6.01 -0.19
CA THR A 609 5.89 7.08 -1.19
C THR A 609 7.10 8.00 -1.32
N VAL A 610 8.18 7.65 -0.67
CA VAL A 610 9.50 8.32 -0.76
C VAL A 610 10.55 7.26 -1.02
N GLU A 611 11.63 7.66 -1.65
CA GLU A 611 12.83 6.84 -1.85
C GLU A 611 13.78 6.92 -0.66
#